data_1015c994b99302e5370c7bf28e819e74
#
_entry.id   1015c994b99302e5370c7bf28e819e74
#
_cell.length_a   1.000
_cell.length_b   1.000
_cell.length_c   1.000
_cell.angle_alpha   90.00
_cell.angle_beta   90.00
_cell.angle_gamma   90.00
#
_symmetry.space_group_name_H-M   'P 1'
#
loop_
_entity.id
_entity.type
_entity.pdbx_description
1 polymer ?
#
loop_
_entity_poly.entity_id
_entity_poly.type
_entity_poly.pdbx_seq_one_letter_code
_entity_poly.pdbx_strand_id
1 'polypeptide(L)'
;MRGVYWVLAVVLLLVLGFCACAGKPNPREQAQSTTQAARQESVTSGADEAPAATQAEQPAEEDSTEPTPAETEADVQQSIPQTGMSVPVTQTYTQPAEHSGQVVALTYESRDYAGDGEEIEKTTYVYLPYGYEESGDTRYDILYLMHGWYGSAGEYFFIGNGMIKNVLDHMIENGEIKPMIVVSASFYHDGSDTDFGSSVAALRAFHSDFENHLMPAVEGTYRTYAASASDADLRASRDHRAFGGFSLGSVTTWMQFCYDYDYIRYFLPMSGSCWYYGGFGDFRTKQNVDFIQSLVEDNDLDRRGYFIYHAVGTRDSVKEQTLLQAEEMLARPEIFTPAHYVFFQKEGGVHDHNAVMEFLYNALPLFFDSKEFTKQEAPKK
;
A
#
# COMPACT_ATOMS: atom_id res chain seq x y z
N MET A 1 -2.92 6.16 -40.31
CA MET A 1 -1.65 6.49 -39.64
C MET A 1 -1.44 7.99 -39.58
N ARG A 2 -2.30 8.76 -38.89
CA ARG A 2 -2.19 10.22 -38.71
C ARG A 2 -2.74 10.70 -37.33
N GLY A 3 -2.92 9.82 -36.34
CA GLY A 3 -3.52 10.15 -35.05
C GLY A 3 -2.60 10.09 -33.83
N VAL A 4 -1.38 9.58 -33.95
CA VAL A 4 -0.50 9.30 -32.79
C VAL A 4 0.46 10.46 -32.45
N TYR A 5 0.65 11.41 -33.34
CA TYR A 5 1.65 12.48 -33.15
C TYR A 5 1.12 13.74 -32.43
N TRP A 6 -0.18 13.85 -32.16
CA TRP A 6 -0.76 15.04 -31.52
C TRP A 6 -0.72 14.99 -29.97
N VAL A 7 -0.64 13.83 -29.38
CA VAL A 7 -0.63 13.69 -27.90
C VAL A 7 0.73 14.05 -27.30
N LEU A 8 1.82 13.84 -28.05
CA LEU A 8 3.18 14.21 -27.57
C LEU A 8 3.53 15.69 -27.70
N ALA A 9 2.82 16.46 -28.53
CA ALA A 9 3.10 17.87 -28.76
C ALA A 9 2.44 18.81 -27.72
N VAL A 10 1.37 18.36 -27.06
CA VAL A 10 0.66 19.17 -26.04
C VAL A 10 1.37 19.15 -24.69
N VAL A 11 2.10 18.07 -24.38
CA VAL A 11 2.83 17.93 -23.11
C VAL A 11 4.09 18.82 -23.06
N LEU A 12 4.65 19.22 -24.20
CA LEU A 12 5.91 19.99 -24.23
C LEU A 12 5.72 21.53 -24.11
N LEU A 13 4.51 22.04 -24.19
CA LEU A 13 4.22 23.50 -24.20
C LEU A 13 3.73 24.08 -22.85
N LEU A 14 3.54 23.27 -21.80
CA LEU A 14 3.08 23.73 -20.48
C LEU A 14 4.18 23.90 -19.43
N VAL A 15 5.46 23.73 -19.79
CA VAL A 15 6.60 23.74 -18.83
C VAL A 15 7.11 25.16 -18.48
N LEU A 16 6.57 26.24 -19.04
CA LEU A 16 7.15 27.60 -18.86
C LEU A 16 6.29 28.57 -18.05
N GLY A 17 5.54 28.16 -17.07
CA GLY A 17 4.71 29.12 -16.37
C GLY A 17 4.26 28.83 -14.95
N PHE A 18 5.09 28.32 -14.05
CA PHE A 18 4.72 28.35 -12.62
C PHE A 18 5.92 28.65 -11.73
N CYS A 19 6.03 29.92 -11.36
CA CYS A 19 6.86 30.39 -10.25
C CYS A 19 5.93 30.80 -9.10
N ALA A 20 6.19 30.25 -7.91
CA ALA A 20 5.81 30.71 -6.57
C ALA A 20 4.33 30.77 -6.18
N CYS A 21 3.90 29.74 -5.44
CA CYS A 21 3.04 29.94 -4.27
C CYS A 21 3.56 29.03 -3.15
N ALA A 22 4.27 29.59 -2.19
CA ALA A 22 4.63 28.93 -0.94
C ALA A 22 3.35 28.80 -0.10
N GLY A 23 2.81 27.59 -0.01
CA GLY A 23 1.72 27.26 0.91
C GLY A 23 2.18 27.40 2.38
N LYS A 24 1.27 27.82 3.25
CA LYS A 24 1.52 27.87 4.70
C LYS A 24 1.72 26.46 5.24
N PRO A 25 2.66 26.24 6.16
CA PRO A 25 2.91 24.90 6.73
C PRO A 25 1.69 24.42 7.53
N ASN A 26 1.43 23.13 7.44
CA ASN A 26 0.35 22.40 8.10
C ASN A 26 0.53 22.46 9.65
N PRO A 27 -0.53 22.65 10.44
CA PRO A 27 -0.46 22.68 11.90
C PRO A 27 0.22 21.48 12.58
N ARG A 28 0.31 20.32 11.92
CA ARG A 28 1.03 19.15 12.45
C ARG A 28 2.56 19.31 12.43
N GLU A 29 3.15 20.08 11.52
CA GLU A 29 4.60 20.40 11.55
C GLU A 29 5.01 21.20 12.80
N GLN A 30 4.06 21.97 13.39
CA GLN A 30 4.32 22.73 14.62
C GLN A 30 4.20 21.88 15.88
N ALA A 31 3.45 20.77 15.87
CA ALA A 31 3.29 19.89 17.03
C ALA A 31 4.50 18.95 17.22
N GLN A 32 5.17 18.55 16.16
CA GLN A 32 6.35 17.68 16.24
C GLN A 32 7.59 18.40 16.79
N SER A 33 7.75 19.69 16.52
CA SER A 33 8.89 20.47 17.02
C SER A 33 8.81 20.79 18.53
N THR A 34 7.64 20.65 19.15
CA THR A 34 7.43 20.95 20.58
C THR A 34 7.60 19.70 21.47
N THR A 35 7.57 18.50 20.92
CA THR A 35 7.70 17.24 21.70
C THR A 35 9.14 16.83 21.95
N GLN A 36 10.10 17.34 21.18
CA GLN A 36 11.53 17.05 21.34
C GLN A 36 12.21 17.79 22.52
N ALA A 37 11.58 18.82 23.07
CA ALA A 37 12.17 19.64 24.15
C ALA A 37 11.88 19.13 25.56
N ALA A 38 11.09 18.08 25.76
CA ALA A 38 10.61 17.65 27.08
C ALA A 38 11.19 16.31 27.58
N ARG A 39 12.22 15.75 26.94
CA ARG A 39 12.73 14.40 27.27
C ARG A 39 14.23 14.34 27.67
N GLN A 40 14.71 15.36 28.36
CA GLN A 40 16.02 15.29 29.04
C GLN A 40 15.86 15.72 30.49
N GLU A 41 15.58 14.76 31.35
CA GLU A 41 15.98 14.74 32.78
C GLU A 41 15.35 13.55 33.46
N SER A 42 16.12 12.51 33.71
CA SER A 42 16.23 11.76 34.96
C SER A 42 16.94 10.43 34.81
N VAL A 43 18.24 10.42 35.07
CA VAL A 43 19.01 9.21 35.39
C VAL A 43 19.60 9.40 36.78
N THR A 44 19.26 8.54 37.73
CA THR A 44 20.16 8.17 38.84
C THR A 44 19.79 6.82 39.44
N SER A 45 20.68 5.89 39.28
CA SER A 45 21.36 4.99 40.24
C SER A 45 20.57 4.05 41.15
N GLY A 46 21.00 2.78 41.18
CA GLY A 46 20.76 1.81 42.26
C GLY A 46 21.29 0.43 41.87
N ALA A 47 22.53 0.11 42.29
CA ALA A 47 23.08 -1.21 42.26
C ALA A 47 22.63 -1.99 43.50
N ASP A 48 22.46 -3.33 43.41
CA ASP A 48 23.10 -4.30 44.28
C ASP A 48 22.61 -5.74 44.11
N GLU A 49 23.61 -6.63 44.04
CA GLU A 49 23.78 -7.99 44.57
C GLU A 49 22.95 -9.21 44.05
N ALA A 50 23.73 -10.14 43.52
CA ALA A 50 23.41 -11.56 43.41
C ALA A 50 23.71 -12.30 44.72
N PRO A 51 23.15 -13.52 44.94
CA PRO A 51 24.03 -14.67 45.24
C PRO A 51 23.71 -16.00 44.50
N ALA A 52 24.83 -16.66 44.15
CA ALA A 52 25.27 -18.02 44.12
C ALA A 52 24.31 -19.21 44.00
N ALA A 53 24.66 -20.02 43.06
CA ALA A 53 24.63 -21.46 42.75
C ALA A 53 24.12 -22.51 43.76
N THR A 54 23.37 -23.50 43.21
CA THR A 54 23.45 -24.88 43.65
C THR A 54 23.22 -25.83 42.45
N GLN A 55 24.15 -26.77 42.25
CA GLN A 55 24.09 -27.90 41.30
C GLN A 55 23.17 -28.99 41.83
N ALA A 56 22.40 -29.65 40.97
CA ALA A 56 22.02 -31.08 41.12
C ALA A 56 21.45 -31.63 39.78
N GLU A 57 22.12 -32.72 39.35
CA GLU A 57 21.67 -33.94 38.68
C GLU A 57 20.84 -33.88 37.36
N GLN A 58 21.44 -34.50 36.33
CA GLN A 58 20.79 -35.00 35.10
C GLN A 58 19.91 -36.21 35.40
N PRO A 59 18.83 -36.41 34.66
CA PRO A 59 18.55 -37.70 34.02
C PRO A 59 18.14 -37.60 32.54
N ALA A 60 18.62 -38.61 31.79
CA ALA A 60 18.06 -39.27 30.61
C ALA A 60 17.52 -38.46 29.42
N GLU A 61 18.18 -38.66 28.29
CA GLU A 61 17.70 -38.36 26.92
C GLU A 61 16.33 -39.00 26.66
N GLU A 62 15.32 -38.15 26.46
CA GLU A 62 14.14 -38.48 25.69
C GLU A 62 14.27 -37.74 24.33
N ASP A 63 14.22 -38.58 23.27
CA ASP A 63 14.16 -38.17 21.87
C ASP A 63 12.84 -37.39 21.63
N SER A 64 12.88 -36.05 21.83
CA SER A 64 11.82 -35.15 21.45
C SER A 64 12.22 -34.48 20.15
N THR A 65 11.68 -34.94 19.02
CA THR A 65 11.59 -34.16 17.79
C THR A 65 10.73 -32.97 18.10
N GLU A 66 11.37 -31.83 18.47
CA GLU A 66 10.71 -30.53 18.51
C GLU A 66 10.15 -30.22 17.12
N PRO A 67 8.88 -29.82 17.01
CA PRO A 67 8.36 -29.34 15.75
C PRO A 67 9.17 -28.08 15.36
N THR A 68 9.68 -28.08 14.14
CA THR A 68 10.33 -26.90 13.54
C THR A 68 9.40 -25.70 13.74
N PRO A 69 9.89 -24.59 14.30
CA PRO A 69 9.06 -23.39 14.45
C PRO A 69 8.44 -23.01 13.10
N ALA A 70 7.16 -22.66 13.08
CA ALA A 70 6.53 -22.12 11.88
C ALA A 70 7.28 -20.85 11.46
N GLU A 71 7.60 -20.73 10.16
CA GLU A 71 8.23 -19.52 9.62
C GLU A 71 7.32 -18.33 9.90
N THR A 72 7.87 -17.26 10.47
CA THR A 72 7.15 -16.02 10.69
C THR A 72 7.01 -15.24 9.38
N GLU A 73 6.09 -14.27 9.32
CA GLU A 73 5.95 -13.36 8.18
C GLU A 73 7.30 -12.68 7.84
N ALA A 74 8.05 -12.25 8.85
CA ALA A 74 9.38 -11.68 8.68
C ALA A 74 10.35 -12.68 8.04
N ASP A 75 10.32 -13.97 8.43
CA ASP A 75 11.17 -15.02 7.84
C ASP A 75 10.81 -15.26 6.37
N VAL A 76 9.52 -15.24 6.04
CA VAL A 76 9.02 -15.38 4.66
C VAL A 76 9.46 -14.18 3.82
N GLN A 77 9.30 -12.96 4.30
CA GLN A 77 9.72 -11.74 3.60
C GLN A 77 11.23 -11.68 3.40
N GLN A 78 12.03 -12.08 4.39
CA GLN A 78 13.50 -12.18 4.26
C GLN A 78 13.95 -13.24 3.26
N SER A 79 13.14 -14.24 2.95
CA SER A 79 13.46 -15.27 1.94
C SER A 79 13.23 -14.83 0.51
N ILE A 80 12.56 -13.68 0.29
CA ILE A 80 12.26 -13.14 -1.03
C ILE A 80 13.50 -12.40 -1.55
N PRO A 81 13.88 -12.59 -2.85
CA PRO A 81 14.88 -11.72 -3.45
C PRO A 81 14.44 -10.25 -3.38
N GLN A 82 15.33 -9.38 -2.93
CA GLN A 82 15.00 -7.95 -2.82
C GLN A 82 14.69 -7.30 -4.16
N THR A 83 15.20 -7.87 -5.25
CA THR A 83 14.89 -7.44 -6.62
C THR A 83 14.65 -8.65 -7.52
N GLY A 84 13.80 -8.51 -8.52
CA GLY A 84 13.51 -9.60 -9.45
C GLY A 84 12.59 -9.23 -10.59
N MET A 85 12.23 -10.25 -11.34
CA MET A 85 11.19 -10.17 -12.37
C MET A 85 9.91 -10.77 -11.82
N SER A 86 8.78 -10.11 -12.07
CA SER A 86 7.46 -10.65 -11.73
C SER A 86 7.13 -11.90 -12.54
N VAL A 87 6.33 -12.78 -11.96
CA VAL A 87 5.80 -13.98 -12.61
C VAL A 87 4.55 -13.59 -13.39
N PRO A 88 4.45 -13.93 -14.70
CA PRO A 88 3.28 -13.61 -15.48
C PRO A 88 2.00 -14.27 -14.97
N VAL A 89 0.91 -13.50 -14.97
CA VAL A 89 -0.44 -14.03 -14.71
C VAL A 89 -0.86 -14.93 -15.86
N THR A 90 -1.36 -16.13 -15.56
CA THR A 90 -1.86 -17.03 -16.60
C THR A 90 -3.18 -16.52 -17.18
N GLN A 91 -3.44 -16.83 -18.47
CA GLN A 91 -4.66 -16.39 -19.14
C GLN A 91 -5.94 -16.89 -18.45
N THR A 92 -5.90 -18.03 -17.76
CA THR A 92 -7.03 -18.56 -17.00
C THR A 92 -7.53 -17.59 -15.96
N TYR A 93 -6.63 -16.87 -15.28
CA TYR A 93 -6.97 -15.90 -14.23
C TYR A 93 -7.69 -14.65 -14.76
N THR A 94 -7.69 -14.42 -16.06
CA THR A 94 -8.47 -13.30 -16.64
C THR A 94 -9.91 -13.69 -16.97
N GLN A 95 -10.26 -14.97 -16.83
CA GLN A 95 -11.62 -15.48 -17.03
C GLN A 95 -12.35 -15.54 -15.68
N PRO A 96 -13.70 -15.55 -15.66
CA PRO A 96 -14.45 -15.73 -14.42
C PRO A 96 -14.08 -17.04 -13.72
N ALA A 97 -13.86 -16.99 -12.40
CA ALA A 97 -13.66 -18.15 -11.53
C ALA A 97 -15.00 -18.86 -11.24
N GLU A 98 -14.94 -20.10 -10.78
CA GLU A 98 -16.15 -20.85 -10.35
C GLU A 98 -16.78 -20.18 -9.13
N HIS A 99 -15.97 -19.77 -8.16
CA HIS A 99 -16.40 -19.06 -6.96
C HIS A 99 -16.02 -17.59 -7.07
N SER A 100 -16.94 -16.76 -7.52
CA SER A 100 -16.70 -15.34 -7.75
C SER A 100 -17.23 -14.48 -6.61
N GLY A 101 -16.42 -13.53 -6.16
CA GLY A 101 -16.84 -12.44 -5.28
C GLY A 101 -17.79 -11.47 -5.99
N GLN A 102 -18.25 -10.46 -5.26
CA GLN A 102 -19.11 -9.40 -5.79
C GLN A 102 -18.48 -8.03 -5.63
N VAL A 103 -18.86 -7.11 -6.50
CA VAL A 103 -18.47 -5.69 -6.41
C VAL A 103 -19.73 -4.89 -6.09
N VAL A 104 -19.67 -4.10 -5.03
CA VAL A 104 -20.77 -3.24 -4.58
C VAL A 104 -20.30 -1.79 -4.52
N ALA A 105 -21.20 -0.85 -4.81
CA ALA A 105 -20.94 0.58 -4.65
C ALA A 105 -21.21 0.99 -3.20
N LEU A 106 -20.36 1.84 -2.64
CA LEU A 106 -20.53 2.50 -1.36
C LEU A 106 -20.40 4.01 -1.55
N THR A 107 -21.46 4.74 -1.24
CA THR A 107 -21.45 6.20 -1.21
C THR A 107 -21.14 6.69 0.20
N TYR A 108 -20.30 7.72 0.31
CA TYR A 108 -19.89 8.28 1.59
C TYR A 108 -19.74 9.81 1.50
N GLU A 109 -19.99 10.47 2.62
CA GLU A 109 -19.75 11.90 2.76
C GLU A 109 -18.25 12.20 2.89
N SER A 110 -17.78 13.25 2.23
CA SER A 110 -16.39 13.70 2.22
C SER A 110 -16.32 15.22 2.11
N ARG A 111 -15.11 15.74 1.86
CA ARG A 111 -14.85 17.18 1.61
C ARG A 111 -13.93 17.34 0.42
N ASP A 112 -14.07 18.45 -0.28
CA ASP A 112 -13.11 18.85 -1.31
C ASP A 112 -11.82 19.40 -0.66
N TYR A 113 -10.95 18.49 -0.24
CA TYR A 113 -9.68 18.83 0.41
C TYR A 113 -8.65 19.50 -0.52
N ALA A 114 -8.83 19.41 -1.83
CA ALA A 114 -7.98 20.07 -2.82
C ALA A 114 -8.48 21.45 -3.24
N GLY A 115 -9.75 21.76 -2.96
CA GLY A 115 -10.43 22.99 -3.34
C GLY A 115 -10.83 23.87 -2.16
N ASP A 116 -12.11 24.13 -2.01
CA ASP A 116 -12.66 25.07 -1.03
C ASP A 116 -13.08 24.44 0.31
N GLY A 117 -13.00 23.12 0.42
CA GLY A 117 -13.38 22.37 1.63
C GLY A 117 -14.89 22.13 1.78
N GLU A 118 -15.69 22.40 0.72
CA GLU A 118 -17.12 22.11 0.74
C GLU A 118 -17.39 20.60 0.98
N GLU A 119 -18.54 20.30 1.55
CA GLU A 119 -19.02 18.94 1.72
C GLU A 119 -19.41 18.35 0.36
N ILE A 120 -18.90 17.17 0.05
CA ILE A 120 -19.14 16.46 -1.19
C ILE A 120 -19.54 15.01 -0.90
N GLU A 121 -20.25 14.40 -1.83
CA GLU A 121 -20.52 12.98 -1.82
C GLU A 121 -19.57 12.28 -2.79
N LYS A 122 -18.99 11.15 -2.36
CA LYS A 122 -18.12 10.31 -3.18
C LYS A 122 -18.63 8.89 -3.21
N THR A 123 -18.37 8.21 -4.33
CA THR A 123 -18.67 6.78 -4.48
C THR A 123 -17.37 6.00 -4.64
N THR A 124 -17.22 4.93 -3.85
CA THR A 124 -16.18 3.92 -3.99
C THR A 124 -16.81 2.57 -4.35
N TYR A 125 -16.00 1.64 -4.87
CA TYR A 125 -16.43 0.30 -5.21
C TYR A 125 -15.66 -0.72 -4.39
N VAL A 126 -16.39 -1.62 -3.75
CA VAL A 126 -15.86 -2.58 -2.80
C VAL A 126 -16.06 -3.99 -3.35
N TYR A 127 -14.95 -4.69 -3.57
CA TYR A 127 -14.96 -6.12 -3.83
C TYR A 127 -15.08 -6.87 -2.50
N LEU A 128 -16.08 -7.72 -2.43
CA LEU A 128 -16.34 -8.64 -1.33
C LEU A 128 -16.06 -10.07 -1.84
N PRO A 129 -15.21 -10.86 -1.16
CA PRO A 129 -14.83 -12.18 -1.64
C PRO A 129 -16.02 -13.15 -1.64
N TYR A 130 -15.91 -14.23 -2.41
CA TYR A 130 -16.89 -15.31 -2.36
C TYR A 130 -17.08 -15.82 -0.93
N GLY A 131 -18.33 -16.03 -0.52
CA GLY A 131 -18.67 -16.44 0.84
C GLY A 131 -18.68 -15.31 1.87
N TYR A 132 -18.52 -14.05 1.44
CA TYR A 132 -18.78 -12.91 2.31
C TYR A 132 -20.28 -12.85 2.65
N GLU A 133 -20.60 -13.03 3.92
CA GLU A 133 -21.98 -12.92 4.43
C GLU A 133 -22.04 -11.71 5.37
N GLU A 134 -23.03 -10.83 5.18
CA GLU A 134 -23.17 -9.60 5.98
C GLU A 134 -23.36 -9.87 7.48
N SER A 135 -23.99 -11.00 7.84
CA SER A 135 -24.27 -11.40 9.22
C SER A 135 -23.23 -12.33 9.86
N GLY A 136 -22.15 -12.68 9.14
CA GLY A 136 -21.10 -13.58 9.65
C GLY A 136 -20.15 -12.90 10.65
N ASP A 137 -19.32 -13.70 11.32
CA ASP A 137 -18.31 -13.23 12.28
C ASP A 137 -16.89 -13.14 11.70
N THR A 138 -16.69 -13.65 10.47
CA THR A 138 -15.38 -13.64 9.80
C THR A 138 -14.92 -12.21 9.55
N ARG A 139 -13.67 -11.93 9.89
CA ARG A 139 -12.99 -10.66 9.62
C ARG A 139 -12.05 -10.80 8.45
N TYR A 140 -11.88 -9.72 7.70
CA TYR A 140 -11.14 -9.71 6.46
C TYR A 140 -10.03 -8.65 6.48
N ASP A 141 -8.87 -9.00 5.95
CA ASP A 141 -7.85 -8.04 5.58
C ASP A 141 -8.39 -7.13 4.47
N ILE A 142 -7.86 -5.92 4.36
CA ILE A 142 -8.37 -4.93 3.40
C ILE A 142 -7.25 -4.27 2.60
N LEU A 143 -7.45 -4.17 1.29
CA LEU A 143 -6.59 -3.46 0.36
C LEU A 143 -7.35 -2.29 -0.27
N TYR A 144 -6.82 -1.09 -0.18
CA TYR A 144 -7.28 0.07 -0.94
C TYR A 144 -6.44 0.23 -2.19
N LEU A 145 -7.10 0.38 -3.36
CA LEU A 145 -6.45 0.56 -4.66
C LEU A 145 -6.80 1.91 -5.26
N MET A 146 -5.78 2.65 -5.70
CA MET A 146 -5.89 3.97 -6.31
C MET A 146 -5.56 3.91 -7.80
N HIS A 147 -6.46 4.45 -8.62
CA HIS A 147 -6.29 4.56 -10.08
C HIS A 147 -5.22 5.59 -10.50
N GLY A 148 -4.86 5.60 -11.77
CA GLY A 148 -4.01 6.61 -12.40
C GLY A 148 -4.78 7.83 -12.88
N TRP A 149 -4.09 8.72 -13.63
CA TRP A 149 -4.69 9.88 -14.26
C TRP A 149 -5.83 9.47 -15.21
N TYR A 150 -6.93 10.23 -15.22
CA TYR A 150 -8.18 9.90 -15.92
C TYR A 150 -8.88 8.60 -15.49
N GLY A 151 -8.43 7.95 -14.43
CA GLY A 151 -9.12 6.80 -13.88
C GLY A 151 -10.33 7.21 -13.05
N SER A 152 -11.11 6.22 -12.63
CA SER A 152 -12.20 6.38 -11.69
C SER A 152 -12.28 5.20 -10.73
N ALA A 153 -12.95 5.37 -9.61
CA ALA A 153 -13.11 4.30 -8.62
C ALA A 153 -13.74 3.03 -9.21
N GLY A 154 -14.78 3.17 -10.06
CA GLY A 154 -15.49 2.02 -10.61
C GLY A 154 -14.78 1.37 -11.78
N GLU A 155 -14.47 2.16 -12.79
CA GLU A 155 -14.10 1.63 -14.11
C GLU A 155 -12.67 1.07 -14.13
N TYR A 156 -11.79 1.59 -13.28
CA TYR A 156 -10.38 1.25 -13.37
C TYR A 156 -10.08 -0.19 -12.95
N PHE A 157 -10.57 -0.64 -11.82
CA PHE A 157 -10.20 -1.95 -11.28
C PHE A 157 -11.29 -3.02 -11.45
N PHE A 158 -12.55 -2.69 -11.38
CA PHE A 158 -13.64 -3.68 -11.25
C PHE A 158 -14.68 -3.62 -12.36
N ILE A 159 -15.00 -2.45 -12.90
CA ILE A 159 -15.95 -2.27 -13.99
C ILE A 159 -15.17 -2.23 -15.32
N GLY A 160 -15.78 -2.52 -16.41
CA GLY A 160 -15.14 -2.58 -17.71
C GLY A 160 -14.78 -4.01 -18.08
N ASN A 161 -13.52 -4.41 -18.05
CA ASN A 161 -13.14 -5.78 -18.42
C ASN A 161 -13.10 -6.77 -17.25
N GLY A 162 -13.28 -6.32 -15.98
CA GLY A 162 -13.39 -7.16 -14.78
C GLY A 162 -12.17 -8.03 -14.45
N MET A 163 -11.06 -7.89 -15.17
CA MET A 163 -9.92 -8.80 -15.08
C MET A 163 -9.28 -8.85 -13.71
N ILE A 164 -9.17 -7.70 -13.01
CA ILE A 164 -8.58 -7.69 -11.66
C ILE A 164 -9.45 -8.46 -10.68
N LYS A 165 -10.77 -8.31 -10.77
CA LYS A 165 -11.70 -9.13 -9.98
C LYS A 165 -11.48 -10.62 -10.23
N ASN A 166 -11.37 -11.03 -11.48
CA ASN A 166 -11.15 -12.44 -11.83
C ASN A 166 -9.81 -12.96 -11.29
N VAL A 167 -8.75 -12.16 -11.33
CA VAL A 167 -7.45 -12.52 -10.73
C VAL A 167 -7.60 -12.74 -9.22
N LEU A 168 -8.29 -11.84 -8.51
CA LEU A 168 -8.55 -11.97 -7.07
C LEU A 168 -9.37 -13.24 -6.77
N ASP A 169 -10.44 -13.48 -7.53
CA ASP A 169 -11.29 -14.66 -7.38
C ASP A 169 -10.48 -15.95 -7.52
N HIS A 170 -9.65 -16.07 -8.57
CA HIS A 170 -8.80 -17.25 -8.78
C HIS A 170 -7.74 -17.42 -7.69
N MET A 171 -7.09 -16.34 -7.27
CA MET A 171 -6.09 -16.41 -6.20
C MET A 171 -6.70 -16.89 -4.88
N ILE A 172 -7.90 -16.43 -4.55
CA ILE A 172 -8.65 -16.87 -3.36
C ILE A 172 -9.09 -18.32 -3.51
N GLU A 173 -9.70 -18.68 -4.65
CA GLU A 173 -10.18 -20.04 -4.93
C GLU A 173 -9.05 -21.08 -4.88
N ASN A 174 -7.87 -20.72 -5.37
CA ASN A 174 -6.69 -21.59 -5.36
C ASN A 174 -5.93 -21.57 -4.02
N GLY A 175 -6.36 -20.78 -3.03
CA GLY A 175 -5.70 -20.65 -1.74
C GLY A 175 -4.32 -19.98 -1.80
N GLU A 176 -4.08 -19.15 -2.81
CA GLU A 176 -2.83 -18.39 -2.96
C GLU A 176 -2.81 -17.14 -2.07
N ILE A 177 -4.00 -16.62 -1.78
CA ILE A 177 -4.23 -15.54 -0.81
C ILE A 177 -5.45 -15.86 0.06
N LYS A 178 -5.50 -15.30 1.25
CA LYS A 178 -6.70 -15.31 2.10
C LYS A 178 -7.84 -14.51 1.43
N PRO A 179 -9.11 -14.87 1.65
CA PRO A 179 -10.23 -13.99 1.30
C PRO A 179 -10.04 -12.61 1.91
N MET A 180 -10.12 -11.56 1.10
CA MET A 180 -9.89 -10.18 1.51
C MET A 180 -10.90 -9.23 0.87
N ILE A 181 -11.10 -8.07 1.49
CA ILE A 181 -11.86 -6.95 0.92
C ILE A 181 -10.90 -6.09 0.09
N VAL A 182 -11.35 -5.66 -1.12
CA VAL A 182 -10.56 -4.74 -1.94
C VAL A 182 -11.42 -3.54 -2.32
N VAL A 183 -10.91 -2.34 -2.05
CA VAL A 183 -11.62 -1.07 -2.27
C VAL A 183 -10.98 -0.33 -3.42
N SER A 184 -11.76 0.00 -4.45
CA SER A 184 -11.31 0.86 -5.55
C SER A 184 -11.61 2.32 -5.20
N ALA A 185 -10.61 3.01 -4.65
CA ALA A 185 -10.69 4.40 -4.24
C ALA A 185 -10.48 5.38 -5.41
N SER A 186 -10.86 6.64 -5.20
CA SER A 186 -10.57 7.73 -6.11
C SER A 186 -10.15 9.00 -5.35
N PHE A 187 -9.12 9.70 -5.83
CA PHE A 187 -8.82 11.05 -5.37
C PHE A 187 -9.73 12.11 -6.02
N TYR A 188 -10.50 11.75 -7.05
CA TYR A 188 -11.53 12.61 -7.65
C TYR A 188 -12.85 12.50 -6.88
N HIS A 189 -13.73 13.46 -7.13
CA HIS A 189 -15.16 13.39 -6.86
C HIS A 189 -15.94 13.74 -8.14
N ASP A 190 -17.23 13.46 -8.16
CA ASP A 190 -18.09 13.76 -9.31
C ASP A 190 -18.05 15.25 -9.66
N GLY A 191 -17.77 15.57 -10.93
CA GLY A 191 -17.63 16.92 -11.41
C GLY A 191 -16.28 17.59 -11.12
N SER A 192 -15.30 16.87 -10.53
CA SER A 192 -13.95 17.40 -10.34
C SER A 192 -13.23 17.62 -11.66
N ASP A 193 -12.33 18.61 -11.67
CA ASP A 193 -11.45 18.86 -12.80
C ASP A 193 -10.36 17.77 -12.85
N THR A 194 -10.22 17.15 -14.01
CA THR A 194 -9.26 16.08 -14.27
C THR A 194 -8.03 16.55 -15.07
N ASP A 195 -7.80 17.86 -15.20
CA ASP A 195 -6.51 18.32 -15.71
C ASP A 195 -5.37 17.85 -14.81
N PHE A 196 -4.14 17.86 -15.34
CA PHE A 196 -3.01 17.26 -14.62
C PHE A 196 -2.69 17.99 -13.30
N GLY A 197 -2.80 19.33 -13.28
CA GLY A 197 -2.53 20.13 -12.09
C GLY A 197 -3.54 19.87 -10.97
N SER A 198 -4.83 19.88 -11.31
CA SER A 198 -5.93 19.56 -10.40
C SER A 198 -5.83 18.14 -9.89
N SER A 199 -5.46 17.17 -10.76
CA SER A 199 -5.22 15.78 -10.37
C SER A 199 -4.08 15.65 -9.35
N VAL A 200 -2.97 16.38 -9.55
CA VAL A 200 -1.85 16.38 -8.59
C VAL A 200 -2.24 17.04 -7.27
N ALA A 201 -3.05 18.09 -7.29
CA ALA A 201 -3.58 18.70 -6.06
C ALA A 201 -4.49 17.73 -5.31
N ALA A 202 -5.41 17.05 -6.01
CA ALA A 202 -6.34 16.08 -5.43
C ALA A 202 -5.61 14.89 -4.79
N LEU A 203 -4.64 14.28 -5.49
CA LEU A 203 -3.89 13.15 -4.93
C LEU A 203 -3.06 13.53 -3.70
N ARG A 204 -2.55 14.76 -3.62
CA ARG A 204 -1.80 15.26 -2.45
C ARG A 204 -2.68 15.46 -1.22
N ALA A 205 -3.93 15.84 -1.44
CA ALA A 205 -4.91 16.07 -0.39
C ALA A 205 -5.64 14.78 0.04
N PHE A 206 -5.51 13.69 -0.73
CA PHE A 206 -6.29 12.46 -0.57
C PHE A 206 -6.08 11.77 0.80
N HIS A 207 -4.91 11.89 1.43
CA HIS A 207 -4.69 11.34 2.78
C HIS A 207 -5.73 11.85 3.79
N SER A 208 -6.16 13.12 3.66
CA SER A 208 -7.18 13.69 4.54
C SER A 208 -8.58 13.09 4.30
N ASP A 209 -8.94 12.82 3.03
CA ASP A 209 -10.16 12.08 2.70
C ASP A 209 -10.09 10.64 3.20
N PHE A 210 -8.95 9.98 3.01
CA PHE A 210 -8.72 8.61 3.45
C PHE A 210 -8.89 8.45 4.97
N GLU A 211 -8.17 9.26 5.76
CA GLU A 211 -8.22 9.17 7.22
C GLU A 211 -9.61 9.51 7.80
N ASN A 212 -10.25 10.56 7.28
CA ASN A 212 -11.42 11.13 7.93
C ASN A 212 -12.76 10.63 7.36
N HIS A 213 -12.78 10.07 6.16
CA HIS A 213 -14.01 9.75 5.45
C HIS A 213 -14.01 8.34 4.84
N LEU A 214 -13.15 8.05 3.87
CA LEU A 214 -13.19 6.79 3.13
C LEU A 214 -12.96 5.57 4.04
N MET A 215 -11.87 5.54 4.79
CA MET A 215 -11.53 4.42 5.67
C MET A 215 -12.58 4.20 6.78
N PRO A 216 -13.02 5.24 7.51
CA PRO A 216 -14.11 5.10 8.47
C PRO A 216 -15.43 4.62 7.86
N ALA A 217 -15.81 5.10 6.67
CA ALA A 217 -17.03 4.68 5.99
C ALA A 217 -17.00 3.22 5.57
N VAL A 218 -15.88 2.79 4.95
CA VAL A 218 -15.71 1.40 4.49
C VAL A 218 -15.62 0.44 5.69
N GLU A 219 -14.74 0.71 6.64
CA GLU A 219 -14.48 -0.21 7.75
C GLU A 219 -15.53 -0.14 8.86
N GLY A 220 -16.34 0.90 8.87
CA GLY A 220 -17.58 0.96 9.65
C GLY A 220 -18.74 0.18 9.01
N THR A 221 -18.68 -0.11 7.71
CA THR A 221 -19.72 -0.82 6.96
C THR A 221 -19.42 -2.31 6.82
N TYR A 222 -18.15 -2.65 6.52
CA TYR A 222 -17.75 -4.03 6.22
C TYR A 222 -16.90 -4.63 7.35
N ARG A 223 -16.91 -5.96 7.46
CA ARG A 223 -16.20 -6.70 8.52
C ARG A 223 -14.71 -6.80 8.23
N THR A 224 -13.98 -5.77 8.58
CA THR A 224 -12.52 -5.77 8.62
C THR A 224 -12.02 -6.13 10.03
N TYR A 225 -10.73 -6.09 10.24
CA TYR A 225 -10.12 -6.28 11.57
C TYR A 225 -10.30 -5.05 12.48
N ALA A 226 -10.72 -3.90 11.98
CA ALA A 226 -11.09 -2.76 12.84
C ALA A 226 -12.29 -3.12 13.72
N ALA A 227 -12.18 -2.87 15.01
CA ALA A 227 -13.27 -3.15 15.95
C ALA A 227 -14.43 -2.16 15.78
N SER A 228 -14.12 -0.92 15.38
CA SER A 228 -15.06 0.12 14.99
C SER A 228 -14.39 1.12 14.04
N ALA A 229 -15.15 2.09 13.53
CA ALA A 229 -14.64 3.20 12.73
C ALA A 229 -13.98 4.32 13.56
N SER A 230 -13.68 4.10 14.85
CA SER A 230 -12.95 5.07 15.65
C SER A 230 -11.47 5.14 15.22
N ASP A 231 -10.85 6.32 15.34
CA ASP A 231 -9.42 6.51 15.04
C ASP A 231 -8.53 5.47 15.75
N ALA A 232 -8.82 5.20 17.02
CA ALA A 232 -8.05 4.25 17.83
C ALA A 232 -8.15 2.81 17.30
N ASP A 233 -9.35 2.35 16.91
CA ASP A 233 -9.57 1.00 16.40
C ASP A 233 -9.02 0.85 14.98
N LEU A 234 -9.11 1.89 14.15
CA LEU A 234 -8.52 1.94 12.83
C LEU A 234 -6.99 1.87 12.88
N ARG A 235 -6.34 2.54 13.84
CA ARG A 235 -4.90 2.40 14.09
C ARG A 235 -4.52 1.03 14.63
N ALA A 236 -5.33 0.49 15.54
CA ALA A 236 -5.08 -0.83 16.13
C ALA A 236 -5.15 -1.96 15.09
N SER A 237 -5.93 -1.81 14.02
CA SER A 237 -6.05 -2.76 12.91
C SER A 237 -5.06 -2.54 11.76
N ARG A 238 -4.04 -1.70 11.95
CA ARG A 238 -3.04 -1.31 10.96
C ARG A 238 -2.44 -2.49 10.19
N ASP A 239 -2.13 -3.57 10.89
CA ASP A 239 -1.44 -4.73 10.32
C ASP A 239 -2.32 -5.56 9.36
N HIS A 240 -3.59 -5.23 9.29
CA HIS A 240 -4.59 -5.82 8.39
C HIS A 240 -4.99 -4.89 7.23
N ARG A 241 -4.18 -3.84 6.98
CA ARG A 241 -4.50 -2.85 5.94
C ARG A 241 -3.36 -2.64 4.98
N ALA A 242 -3.71 -2.66 3.68
CA ALA A 242 -2.80 -2.36 2.57
C ALA A 242 -3.33 -1.18 1.74
N PHE A 243 -2.42 -0.47 1.10
CA PHE A 243 -2.72 0.54 0.09
C PHE A 243 -1.83 0.35 -1.13
N GLY A 244 -2.42 0.36 -2.31
CA GLY A 244 -1.70 0.26 -3.58
C GLY A 244 -2.28 1.19 -4.63
N GLY A 245 -1.51 1.43 -5.68
CA GLY A 245 -2.02 2.25 -6.78
C GLY A 245 -1.06 2.31 -7.96
N PHE A 246 -1.62 2.68 -9.11
CA PHE A 246 -0.92 2.69 -10.39
C PHE A 246 -0.74 4.11 -10.93
N SER A 247 0.43 4.44 -11.48
CA SER A 247 0.70 5.75 -12.09
C SER A 247 0.55 6.89 -11.05
N LEU A 248 -0.37 7.84 -11.23
CA LEU A 248 -0.70 8.81 -10.18
C LEU A 248 -1.18 8.14 -8.89
N GLY A 249 -1.83 6.96 -8.98
CA GLY A 249 -2.14 6.13 -7.82
C GLY A 249 -0.90 5.60 -7.09
N SER A 250 0.19 5.33 -7.81
CA SER A 250 1.49 5.01 -7.19
C SER A 250 2.05 6.20 -6.41
N VAL A 251 1.94 7.39 -6.99
CA VAL A 251 2.30 8.64 -6.28
C VAL A 251 1.44 8.78 -5.02
N THR A 252 0.13 8.53 -5.13
CA THR A 252 -0.79 8.53 -3.97
C THR A 252 -0.36 7.49 -2.94
N THR A 253 0.05 6.29 -3.36
CA THR A 253 0.54 5.23 -2.44
C THR A 253 1.77 5.70 -1.65
N TRP A 254 2.71 6.40 -2.30
CA TRP A 254 3.84 7.00 -1.60
C TRP A 254 3.43 8.12 -0.66
N MET A 255 2.39 8.92 -1.02
CA MET A 255 1.83 9.91 -0.09
C MET A 255 1.19 9.23 1.13
N GLN A 256 0.45 8.12 0.94
CA GLN A 256 -0.09 7.35 2.06
C GLN A 256 1.02 6.79 2.95
N PHE A 257 2.15 6.33 2.40
CA PHE A 257 3.31 5.97 3.21
C PHE A 257 3.83 7.16 4.01
N CYS A 258 3.85 8.36 3.43
CA CYS A 258 4.33 9.56 4.11
C CYS A 258 3.40 10.09 5.21
N TYR A 259 2.08 9.88 5.10
CA TYR A 259 1.09 10.45 6.01
C TYR A 259 0.37 9.41 6.88
N ASP A 260 0.13 8.20 6.34
CA ASP A 260 -0.81 7.22 6.89
C ASP A 260 -0.15 5.91 7.35
N TYR A 261 1.17 5.89 7.56
CA TYR A 261 1.89 4.71 8.08
C TYR A 261 1.38 4.24 9.45
N ASP A 262 0.66 5.06 10.18
CA ASP A 262 0.00 4.69 11.44
C ASP A 262 -1.27 3.86 11.23
N TYR A 263 -1.83 3.89 10.02
CA TYR A 263 -3.02 3.14 9.65
C TYR A 263 -2.72 1.99 8.71
N ILE A 264 -1.61 2.03 7.95
CA ILE A 264 -1.32 1.11 6.86
C ILE A 264 0.03 0.44 7.11
N ARG A 265 0.08 -0.89 6.92
CA ARG A 265 1.32 -1.66 7.01
C ARG A 265 1.91 -2.00 5.65
N TYR A 266 1.07 -2.33 4.66
CA TYR A 266 1.49 -2.86 3.36
C TYR A 266 1.25 -1.84 2.25
N PHE A 267 2.26 -1.63 1.41
CA PHE A 267 2.20 -0.64 0.33
C PHE A 267 2.60 -1.27 -1.01
N LEU A 268 1.80 -0.98 -2.04
CA LEU A 268 2.01 -1.47 -3.41
C LEU A 268 2.05 -0.31 -4.41
N PRO A 269 3.13 0.49 -4.45
CA PRO A 269 3.30 1.49 -5.49
C PRO A 269 3.67 0.85 -6.82
N MET A 270 2.81 1.03 -7.85
CA MET A 270 2.93 0.45 -9.18
C MET A 270 3.16 1.53 -10.22
N SER A 271 4.31 1.51 -10.90
CA SER A 271 4.64 2.44 -12.00
C SER A 271 4.59 3.92 -11.61
N GLY A 272 5.37 4.29 -10.61
CA GLY A 272 5.51 5.68 -10.15
C GLY A 272 6.44 5.81 -8.96
N SER A 273 6.84 7.04 -8.65
CA SER A 273 7.76 7.39 -7.57
C SER A 273 7.10 8.33 -6.56
N CYS A 274 7.76 8.55 -5.42
CA CYS A 274 7.33 9.52 -4.42
C CYS A 274 7.51 10.95 -4.94
N TRP A 275 6.46 11.76 -4.79
CA TRP A 275 6.45 13.18 -5.12
C TRP A 275 6.15 14.05 -3.88
N TYR A 276 6.56 13.62 -2.70
CA TYR A 276 6.42 14.44 -1.50
C TYR A 276 7.12 15.80 -1.70
N TYR A 277 8.35 15.76 -2.22
CA TYR A 277 9.03 16.91 -2.78
C TYR A 277 9.04 16.83 -4.31
N GLY A 278 8.87 17.97 -5.00
CA GLY A 278 8.88 18.02 -6.46
C GLY A 278 7.59 17.54 -7.11
N GLY A 279 7.70 16.85 -8.24
CA GLY A 279 6.57 16.38 -9.06
C GLY A 279 7.04 15.86 -10.42
N PHE A 280 6.14 15.82 -11.39
CA PHE A 280 6.48 15.36 -12.73
C PHE A 280 7.56 16.26 -13.37
N GLY A 281 8.67 15.66 -13.79
CA GLY A 281 9.84 16.37 -14.36
C GLY A 281 10.83 16.93 -13.33
N ASP A 282 10.46 17.02 -12.05
CA ASP A 282 11.36 17.36 -10.93
C ASP A 282 11.17 16.34 -9.80
N PHE A 283 11.72 15.16 -9.97
CA PHE A 283 11.43 14.02 -9.10
C PHE A 283 12.08 14.10 -7.73
N ARG A 284 13.14 14.88 -7.56
CA ARG A 284 13.89 15.05 -6.29
C ARG A 284 14.12 13.74 -5.56
N THR A 285 14.50 12.72 -6.30
CA THR A 285 14.54 11.32 -5.85
C THR A 285 15.29 11.15 -4.52
N LYS A 286 16.54 11.65 -4.46
CA LYS A 286 17.32 11.55 -3.22
C LYS A 286 16.63 12.23 -2.03
N GLN A 287 16.07 13.42 -2.23
CA GLN A 287 15.40 14.17 -1.16
C GLN A 287 14.15 13.43 -0.66
N ASN A 288 13.40 12.79 -1.57
CA ASN A 288 12.24 11.97 -1.21
C ASN A 288 12.66 10.72 -0.44
N VAL A 289 13.73 10.04 -0.87
CA VAL A 289 14.21 8.84 -0.16
C VAL A 289 14.86 9.20 1.19
N ASP A 290 15.55 10.33 1.31
CA ASP A 290 16.05 10.85 2.60
C ASP A 290 14.87 11.08 3.57
N PHE A 291 13.77 11.64 3.09
CA PHE A 291 12.56 11.85 3.89
C PHE A 291 11.89 10.53 4.30
N ILE A 292 11.73 9.58 3.36
CA ILE A 292 11.19 8.25 3.65
C ILE A 292 12.05 7.54 4.71
N GLN A 293 13.38 7.61 4.61
CA GLN A 293 14.29 7.07 5.62
C GLN A 293 14.03 7.72 6.98
N SER A 294 13.94 9.05 7.04
CA SER A 294 13.70 9.74 8.32
C SER A 294 12.36 9.33 8.94
N LEU A 295 11.32 9.09 8.13
CA LEU A 295 10.04 8.57 8.65
C LEU A 295 10.20 7.18 9.27
N VAL A 296 10.97 6.29 8.64
CA VAL A 296 11.24 4.94 9.15
C VAL A 296 11.97 5.02 10.49
N GLU A 297 13.04 5.82 10.56
CA GLU A 297 13.88 5.96 11.75
C GLU A 297 13.16 6.67 12.91
N ASP A 298 12.52 7.82 12.63
CA ASP A 298 11.87 8.66 13.65
C ASP A 298 10.61 8.01 14.27
N ASN A 299 9.98 7.06 13.56
CA ASN A 299 8.74 6.42 14.00
C ASN A 299 8.89 4.93 14.33
N ASP A 300 10.13 4.43 14.46
CA ASP A 300 10.40 3.01 14.78
C ASP A 300 9.69 2.04 13.82
N LEU A 301 9.56 2.38 12.52
CA LEU A 301 8.78 1.56 11.59
C LEU A 301 9.41 0.19 11.38
N ASP A 302 10.74 0.05 11.48
CA ASP A 302 11.42 -1.24 11.44
C ASP A 302 10.86 -2.21 12.48
N ARG A 303 10.69 -1.74 13.72
CA ARG A 303 10.16 -2.54 14.82
C ARG A 303 8.64 -2.71 14.75
N ARG A 304 7.92 -1.70 14.25
CA ARG A 304 6.46 -1.73 14.07
C ARG A 304 6.04 -2.56 12.87
N GLY A 305 6.95 -2.86 11.99
CA GLY A 305 6.75 -3.54 10.73
C GLY A 305 6.11 -2.63 9.66
N TYR A 306 6.61 -2.71 8.45
CA TYR A 306 6.00 -2.20 7.22
C TYR A 306 6.52 -3.06 6.06
N PHE A 307 5.82 -3.05 4.96
CA PHE A 307 6.29 -3.74 3.77
C PHE A 307 5.88 -3.00 2.51
N ILE A 308 6.83 -2.77 1.62
CA ILE A 308 6.63 -2.10 0.33
C ILE A 308 7.00 -3.05 -0.80
N TYR A 309 6.03 -3.41 -1.63
CA TYR A 309 6.27 -4.07 -2.91
C TYR A 309 6.21 -3.03 -4.03
N HIS A 310 7.38 -2.55 -4.47
CA HIS A 310 7.50 -1.53 -5.52
C HIS A 310 7.67 -2.20 -6.88
N ALA A 311 6.92 -1.75 -7.90
CA ALA A 311 6.93 -2.42 -9.19
C ALA A 311 6.84 -1.47 -10.38
N VAL A 312 7.46 -1.88 -11.51
CA VAL A 312 7.37 -1.17 -12.80
C VAL A 312 7.61 -2.09 -13.99
N GLY A 313 7.04 -1.79 -15.15
CA GLY A 313 7.33 -2.51 -16.39
C GLY A 313 8.69 -2.11 -17.00
N THR A 314 9.42 -3.08 -17.62
CA THR A 314 10.73 -2.79 -18.24
C THR A 314 10.63 -1.86 -19.46
N ARG A 315 9.42 -1.69 -20.03
CA ARG A 315 9.11 -0.78 -21.14
C ARG A 315 8.08 0.29 -20.76
N ASP A 316 7.87 0.49 -19.47
CA ASP A 316 6.94 1.50 -18.95
C ASP A 316 7.46 2.93 -19.23
N SER A 317 6.55 3.85 -19.56
CA SER A 317 6.88 5.24 -19.87
C SER A 317 7.38 6.03 -18.67
N VAL A 318 7.05 5.60 -17.43
CA VAL A 318 7.53 6.21 -16.19
C VAL A 318 8.62 5.38 -15.49
N LYS A 319 9.18 4.41 -16.20
CA LYS A 319 10.20 3.49 -15.66
C LYS A 319 11.39 4.24 -15.05
N GLU A 320 11.89 5.27 -15.73
CA GLU A 320 13.11 5.96 -15.30
C GLU A 320 12.98 6.53 -13.87
N GLN A 321 11.93 7.29 -13.60
CA GLN A 321 11.71 7.86 -12.27
C GLN A 321 11.53 6.78 -11.19
N THR A 322 10.85 5.67 -11.55
CA THR A 322 10.60 4.56 -10.63
C THR A 322 11.91 3.83 -10.30
N LEU A 323 12.76 3.58 -11.31
CA LEU A 323 14.07 2.95 -11.12
C LEU A 323 15.00 3.82 -10.27
N LEU A 324 15.09 5.13 -10.56
CA LEU A 324 15.94 6.04 -9.78
C LEU A 324 15.59 6.00 -8.29
N GLN A 325 14.30 5.94 -7.95
CA GLN A 325 13.89 5.81 -6.54
C GLN A 325 14.24 4.42 -5.98
N ALA A 326 13.99 3.36 -6.74
CA ALA A 326 14.31 2.01 -6.31
C ALA A 326 15.82 1.84 -6.06
N GLU A 327 16.66 2.33 -6.97
CA GLU A 327 18.13 2.32 -6.83
C GLU A 327 18.59 3.08 -5.59
N GLU A 328 18.02 4.27 -5.33
CA GLU A 328 18.36 5.08 -4.16
C GLU A 328 17.93 4.40 -2.84
N MET A 329 16.80 3.68 -2.83
CA MET A 329 16.36 2.89 -1.67
C MET A 329 17.23 1.65 -1.48
N LEU A 330 17.50 0.90 -2.54
CA LEU A 330 18.36 -0.31 -2.52
C LEU A 330 19.80 -0.02 -2.11
N ALA A 331 20.27 1.22 -2.32
CA ALA A 331 21.59 1.67 -1.86
C ALA A 331 21.68 1.85 -0.33
N ARG A 332 20.57 1.66 0.41
CA ARG A 332 20.47 1.78 1.88
C ARG A 332 19.92 0.48 2.49
N PRO A 333 20.63 -0.64 2.34
CA PRO A 333 20.14 -1.97 2.74
C PRO A 333 19.95 -2.14 4.25
N GLU A 334 20.54 -1.28 5.06
CA GLU A 334 20.32 -1.23 6.52
C GLU A 334 18.98 -0.63 6.92
N ILE A 335 18.34 0.16 6.04
CA ILE A 335 17.02 0.76 6.25
C ILE A 335 15.95 -0.01 5.49
N PHE A 336 16.18 -0.19 4.18
CA PHE A 336 15.24 -0.86 3.29
C PHE A 336 15.67 -2.31 3.07
N THR A 337 15.53 -3.12 4.14
CA THR A 337 15.88 -4.55 4.11
C THR A 337 14.88 -5.34 3.24
N PRO A 338 15.20 -6.57 2.80
CA PRO A 338 14.25 -7.43 2.09
C PRO A 338 12.95 -7.70 2.86
N ALA A 339 12.96 -7.60 4.19
CA ALA A 339 11.75 -7.71 5.02
C ALA A 339 10.82 -6.49 4.94
N HIS A 340 11.33 -5.36 4.44
CA HIS A 340 10.58 -4.10 4.42
C HIS A 340 10.37 -3.52 3.02
N TYR A 341 11.26 -3.83 2.07
CA TYR A 341 11.22 -3.27 0.74
C TYR A 341 11.73 -4.25 -0.31
N VAL A 342 10.93 -4.49 -1.32
CA VAL A 342 11.32 -5.24 -2.51
C VAL A 342 10.96 -4.47 -3.78
N PHE A 343 11.76 -4.68 -4.84
CA PHE A 343 11.53 -4.05 -6.14
C PHE A 343 11.48 -5.09 -7.25
N PHE A 344 10.37 -5.13 -7.97
CA PHE A 344 10.16 -6.10 -9.04
C PHE A 344 9.82 -5.42 -10.37
N GLN A 345 10.23 -6.04 -11.47
CA GLN A 345 9.93 -5.56 -12.80
C GLN A 345 9.12 -6.59 -13.59
N LYS A 346 8.17 -6.11 -14.41
CA LYS A 346 7.49 -6.92 -15.41
C LYS A 346 8.27 -6.87 -16.73
N GLU A 347 8.73 -8.03 -17.22
CA GLU A 347 9.41 -8.11 -18.51
C GLU A 347 8.49 -7.70 -19.66
N GLY A 348 8.96 -6.78 -20.51
CA GLY A 348 8.17 -6.23 -21.61
C GLY A 348 6.96 -5.40 -21.18
N GLY A 349 6.71 -5.24 -19.86
CA GLY A 349 5.58 -4.50 -19.32
C GLY A 349 5.60 -3.03 -19.73
N VAL A 350 4.47 -2.55 -20.22
CA VAL A 350 4.21 -1.16 -20.56
C VAL A 350 3.28 -0.53 -19.52
N HIS A 351 2.96 0.76 -19.67
CA HIS A 351 2.10 1.50 -18.73
C HIS A 351 0.63 1.15 -18.96
N ASP A 352 0.19 -0.03 -18.50
CA ASP A 352 -1.15 -0.56 -18.75
C ASP A 352 -1.72 -1.44 -17.63
N HIS A 353 -2.97 -1.84 -17.77
CA HIS A 353 -3.69 -2.73 -16.86
C HIS A 353 -3.08 -4.13 -16.73
N ASN A 354 -2.40 -4.65 -17.78
CA ASN A 354 -1.79 -5.97 -17.71
C ASN A 354 -0.58 -5.95 -16.75
N ALA A 355 0.10 -4.79 -16.66
CA ALA A 355 1.14 -4.61 -15.67
C ALA A 355 0.55 -4.61 -14.25
N VAL A 356 -0.55 -3.89 -14.02
CA VAL A 356 -1.24 -3.84 -12.72
C VAL A 356 -1.67 -5.24 -12.25
N MET A 357 -2.30 -6.04 -13.13
CA MET A 357 -2.70 -7.41 -12.78
C MET A 357 -1.53 -8.27 -12.34
N GLU A 358 -0.42 -8.22 -13.07
CA GLU A 358 0.76 -8.99 -12.73
C GLU A 358 1.41 -8.53 -11.42
N PHE A 359 1.45 -7.22 -11.15
CA PHE A 359 1.96 -6.70 -9.90
C PHE A 359 1.11 -7.12 -8.70
N LEU A 360 -0.22 -7.05 -8.81
CA LEU A 360 -1.14 -7.56 -7.79
C LEU A 360 -0.95 -9.06 -7.56
N TYR A 361 -0.89 -9.85 -8.63
CA TYR A 361 -0.68 -11.30 -8.55
C TYR A 361 0.60 -11.68 -7.80
N ASN A 362 1.69 -10.92 -7.97
CA ASN A 362 2.96 -11.18 -7.31
C ASN A 362 3.06 -10.60 -5.90
N ALA A 363 2.39 -9.48 -5.63
CA ALA A 363 2.48 -8.79 -4.34
C ALA A 363 1.58 -9.40 -3.26
N LEU A 364 0.33 -9.74 -3.61
CA LEU A 364 -0.68 -10.14 -2.62
C LEU A 364 -0.33 -11.39 -1.82
N PRO A 365 0.35 -12.43 -2.37
CA PRO A 365 0.83 -13.57 -1.58
C PRO A 365 1.86 -13.21 -0.50
N LEU A 366 2.41 -11.98 -0.53
CA LEU A 366 3.38 -11.48 0.44
C LEU A 366 2.75 -10.61 1.53
N PHE A 367 1.44 -10.33 1.42
CA PHE A 367 0.70 -9.50 2.35
C PHE A 367 -0.13 -10.39 3.29
N PHE A 368 -0.36 -9.93 4.50
CA PHE A 368 -1.31 -10.50 5.47
C PHE A 368 -1.08 -11.99 5.79
N ASP A 369 0.16 -12.45 5.91
CA ASP A 369 0.51 -13.88 6.18
C ASP A 369 -0.11 -14.89 5.19
N SER A 370 -0.40 -14.44 3.95
CA SER A 370 -1.08 -15.28 2.95
C SER A 370 -0.32 -16.56 2.62
N LYS A 371 1.03 -16.56 2.68
CA LYS A 371 1.84 -17.77 2.44
C LYS A 371 1.67 -18.85 3.51
N GLU A 372 1.39 -18.50 4.76
CA GLU A 372 1.08 -19.50 5.80
C GLU A 372 -0.28 -20.16 5.55
N PHE A 373 -1.24 -19.40 5.03
CA PHE A 373 -2.56 -19.91 4.64
C PHE A 373 -2.46 -21.01 3.59
N THR A 374 -1.64 -20.82 2.54
CA THR A 374 -1.49 -21.82 1.46
C THR A 374 -0.90 -23.15 1.94
N LYS A 375 -0.12 -23.15 3.04
CA LYS A 375 0.46 -24.37 3.61
C LYS A 375 -0.55 -25.16 4.46
N GLN A 376 -1.52 -24.50 5.09
CA GLN A 376 -2.39 -25.11 6.10
C GLN A 376 -3.77 -25.55 5.57
N GLU A 377 -4.33 -24.86 4.60
CA GLU A 377 -5.73 -24.99 4.21
C GLU A 377 -5.98 -25.40 2.76
N ALA A 378 -4.92 -25.73 1.98
CA ALA A 378 -5.11 -26.25 0.65
C ALA A 378 -5.97 -27.53 0.70
N PRO A 379 -7.15 -27.55 0.07
CA PRO A 379 -8.04 -28.70 0.14
C PRO A 379 -7.30 -29.94 -0.37
N LYS A 380 -7.26 -31.00 0.44
CA LYS A 380 -6.74 -32.30 0.02
C LYS A 380 -7.62 -32.76 -1.15
N LYS A 381 -7.04 -32.78 -2.35
CA LYS A 381 -7.66 -33.35 -3.55
C LYS A 381 -7.99 -34.82 -3.38
#